data_dc7955df5706ed70382cadc04100c3a1
#
_entry.id   dc7955df5706ed70382cadc04100c3a1
#
_cell.length_a   1.000
_cell.length_b   1.000
_cell.length_c   1.000
_cell.angle_alpha   90.00
_cell.angle_beta   90.00
_cell.angle_gamma   90.00
#
_symmetry.space_group_name_H-M   'P 1'
#
loop_
_entity.id
_entity.type
_entity.pdbx_description
1 polymer ?
#
loop_
_entity_poly.entity_id
_entity_poly.type
_entity_poly.pdbx_seq_one_letter_code
_entity_poly.pdbx_strand_id
1 'polypeptide(L)'
;MMMLPGDKYQPGRIIVIHGKAPGFPDTFHGSPIWVPSRGFRSVDVRFWAVCNNDFALPLSVVDCATDLTTRLECGYYTIIISDDRQRPDWLKPNINWLPWGDEQYPKVVAFRNMLPATDFPYAVQKAWEEGCAFDFTFPNIPDRSVLDKEGQCAQQVMGDYYPVAVWCDKSKFVAGGW
;
A
#
# COMPACT_ATOMS: atom_id res chain seq x y z
N MET A 1 8.74 5.20 -1.23
CA MET A 1 7.70 5.11 -0.19
C MET A 1 6.61 6.06 -0.63
N MET A 2 5.43 5.58 -0.87
CA MET A 2 4.30 6.44 -1.23
C MET A 2 3.47 6.66 0.03
N MET A 3 3.15 7.89 0.31
CA MET A 3 2.39 8.26 1.49
C MET A 3 1.02 8.78 1.04
N LEU A 4 -0.03 8.15 1.51
CA LEU A 4 -1.35 8.78 1.45
C LEU A 4 -1.41 9.84 2.55
N PRO A 5 -1.98 11.01 2.27
CA PRO A 5 -2.00 12.10 3.23
C PRO A 5 -2.72 11.68 4.51
N GLY A 6 -2.14 12.10 5.63
CA GLY A 6 -2.61 11.83 6.98
C GLY A 6 -3.97 12.41 7.28
N ASP A 7 -5.00 11.71 6.85
CA ASP A 7 -6.35 12.06 7.25
C ASP A 7 -6.60 11.62 8.69
N LYS A 8 -7.26 12.48 9.45
CA LYS A 8 -7.68 12.18 10.81
C LYS A 8 -8.81 11.15 10.81
N TYR A 9 -8.87 10.40 11.89
CA TYR A 9 -9.97 9.48 12.15
C TYR A 9 -11.34 10.14 11.94
N GLN A 10 -12.23 9.44 11.27
CA GLN A 10 -13.61 9.84 11.06
C GLN A 10 -14.53 8.65 11.38
N PRO A 11 -15.36 8.73 12.45
CA PRO A 11 -16.27 7.64 12.81
C PRO A 11 -17.16 7.20 11.64
N GLY A 12 -17.28 5.87 11.46
CA GLY A 12 -18.11 5.30 10.40
C GLY A 12 -17.51 5.35 8.99
N ARG A 13 -16.26 5.79 8.87
CA ARG A 13 -15.52 5.78 7.60
C ARG A 13 -14.37 4.79 7.61
N ILE A 14 -14.07 4.29 6.44
CA ILE A 14 -12.98 3.34 6.18
C ILE A 14 -12.11 3.86 5.05
N ILE A 15 -10.86 3.40 4.99
CA ILE A 15 -10.00 3.59 3.83
C ILE A 15 -10.01 2.29 3.02
N VAL A 16 -10.31 2.40 1.74
CA VAL A 16 -10.24 1.31 0.76
C VAL A 16 -9.00 1.52 -0.08
N ILE A 17 -8.12 0.53 -0.11
CA ILE A 17 -6.90 0.54 -0.91
C ILE A 17 -6.99 -0.57 -1.93
N HIS A 18 -6.79 -0.25 -3.20
CA HIS A 18 -6.81 -1.21 -4.29
C HIS A 18 -5.61 -1.03 -5.22
N GLY A 19 -5.01 -2.13 -5.66
CA GLY A 19 -3.88 -2.10 -6.56
C GLY A 19 -3.49 -3.48 -7.05
N LYS A 20 -2.69 -3.52 -8.12
CA LYS A 20 -2.11 -4.74 -8.65
C LYS A 20 -0.88 -5.13 -7.85
N ALA A 21 -0.76 -6.40 -7.48
CA ALA A 21 0.41 -6.91 -6.81
C ALA A 21 1.54 -7.16 -7.82
N PRO A 22 2.77 -6.66 -7.57
CA PRO A 22 3.91 -7.05 -8.36
C PRO A 22 4.28 -8.51 -8.11
N GLY A 23 4.85 -9.19 -9.11
CA GLY A 23 5.38 -10.54 -8.96
C GLY A 23 6.55 -10.57 -7.97
N PHE A 24 6.57 -11.54 -7.08
CA PHE A 24 7.61 -11.71 -6.05
C PHE A 24 7.99 -13.18 -5.90
N PRO A 25 9.22 -13.51 -5.41
CA PRO A 25 9.60 -14.86 -5.09
C PRO A 25 9.13 -15.24 -3.70
N ASP A 26 8.36 -16.30 -3.56
CA ASP A 26 7.98 -16.84 -2.25
C ASP A 26 9.17 -17.54 -1.56
N THR A 27 10.15 -16.74 -1.15
CA THR A 27 11.36 -17.25 -0.50
C THR A 27 11.12 -17.72 0.92
N PHE A 28 10.03 -17.30 1.54
CA PHE A 28 9.62 -17.78 2.86
C PHE A 28 9.27 -19.27 2.83
N HIS A 29 8.58 -19.73 1.78
CA HIS A 29 8.28 -21.16 1.58
C HIS A 29 9.33 -21.88 0.73
N GLY A 30 10.54 -21.33 0.63
CA GLY A 30 11.69 -22.00 0.01
C GLY A 30 11.80 -21.85 -1.49
N SER A 31 11.05 -20.95 -2.12
CA SER A 31 11.25 -20.66 -3.55
C SER A 31 12.66 -20.10 -3.80
N PRO A 32 13.49 -20.73 -4.66
CA PRO A 32 14.84 -20.24 -4.90
C PRO A 32 14.80 -18.91 -5.66
N ILE A 33 15.63 -17.96 -5.25
CA ILE A 33 15.83 -16.69 -5.96
C ILE A 33 16.70 -16.91 -7.20
N TRP A 34 17.65 -17.82 -7.09
CA TRP A 34 18.59 -18.15 -8.14
C TRP A 34 18.45 -19.62 -8.53
N VAL A 35 18.35 -19.88 -9.84
CA VAL A 35 18.28 -21.23 -10.40
C VAL A 35 19.52 -21.41 -11.25
N PRO A 36 20.40 -22.42 -10.99
CA PRO A 36 21.68 -22.59 -11.69
C PRO A 36 21.57 -22.61 -13.22
N SER A 37 20.49 -23.16 -13.76
CA SER A 37 20.24 -23.26 -15.19
C SER A 37 19.59 -22.03 -15.85
N ARG A 38 19.09 -21.07 -15.04
CA ARG A 38 18.27 -19.94 -15.52
C ARG A 38 18.69 -18.59 -14.95
N GLY A 39 19.65 -18.55 -14.01
CA GLY A 39 20.03 -17.33 -13.30
C GLY A 39 18.97 -16.90 -12.27
N PHE A 40 18.86 -15.60 -12.02
CA PHE A 40 17.82 -15.05 -11.14
C PHE A 40 16.44 -15.29 -11.75
N ARG A 41 15.46 -15.70 -10.92
CA ARG A 41 14.08 -15.76 -11.37
C ARG A 41 13.65 -14.35 -11.78
N SER A 42 13.01 -14.26 -12.94
CA SER A 42 12.32 -13.03 -13.34
C SER A 42 11.14 -12.83 -12.41
N VAL A 43 11.23 -11.84 -11.56
CA VAL A 43 10.17 -11.36 -10.65
C VAL A 43 10.22 -9.85 -10.71
N ASP A 44 9.08 -9.22 -10.49
CA ASP A 44 8.98 -7.75 -10.57
C ASP A 44 9.73 -7.08 -9.41
N VAL A 45 9.56 -7.61 -8.19
CA VAL A 45 10.21 -7.09 -6.98
C VAL A 45 10.64 -8.23 -6.07
N ARG A 46 11.55 -7.94 -5.16
CA ARG A 46 11.96 -8.89 -4.14
C ARG A 46 10.95 -9.03 -3.00
N PHE A 47 10.29 -7.92 -2.65
CA PHE A 47 9.33 -7.81 -1.57
C PHE A 47 8.44 -6.59 -1.81
N TRP A 48 7.17 -6.68 -1.44
CA TRP A 48 6.28 -5.54 -1.38
C TRP A 48 5.42 -5.58 -0.12
N ALA A 49 5.01 -4.40 0.33
CA ALA A 49 4.09 -4.27 1.45
C ALA A 49 3.28 -2.97 1.36
N VAL A 50 2.08 -3.03 1.94
CA VAL A 50 1.25 -1.87 2.25
C VAL A 50 1.13 -1.80 3.76
N CYS A 51 1.68 -0.76 4.37
CA CYS A 51 1.69 -0.60 5.83
C CYS A 51 0.84 0.60 6.25
N ASN A 52 -0.01 0.40 7.24
CA ASN A 52 -0.67 1.48 7.96
C ASN A 52 0.23 1.95 9.11
N ASN A 53 0.43 3.25 9.22
CA ASN A 53 1.30 3.82 10.24
C ASN A 53 0.59 4.98 10.93
N ASP A 54 0.78 5.11 12.24
CA ASP A 54 0.45 6.32 12.98
C ASP A 54 1.47 7.40 12.67
N PHE A 55 1.00 8.58 12.26
CA PHE A 55 1.87 9.72 12.03
C PHE A 55 2.21 10.39 13.37
N ALA A 56 3.08 9.74 14.11
CA ALA A 56 3.63 10.18 15.38
C ALA A 56 5.15 10.27 15.30
N LEU A 57 5.79 10.83 16.31
CA LEU A 57 7.24 10.84 16.44
C LEU A 57 7.69 9.90 17.57
N PRO A 58 8.40 8.81 17.24
CA PRO A 58 8.73 8.32 15.89
C PRO A 58 7.50 7.75 15.15
N LEU A 59 7.60 7.66 13.83
CA LEU A 59 6.55 7.03 13.00
C LEU A 59 6.36 5.58 13.47
N SER A 60 5.14 5.24 13.87
CA SER A 60 4.80 3.92 14.41
C SER A 60 4.06 3.08 13.39
N VAL A 61 4.58 1.92 13.05
CA VAL A 61 3.87 0.95 12.21
C VAL A 61 2.74 0.33 13.04
N VAL A 62 1.52 0.44 12.56
CA VAL A 62 0.36 -0.21 13.17
C VAL A 62 0.28 -1.66 12.72
N ASP A 63 0.23 -1.88 11.39
CA ASP A 63 0.22 -3.21 10.79
C ASP A 63 0.55 -3.13 9.29
N CYS A 64 0.90 -4.27 8.68
CA CYS A 64 1.27 -4.37 7.28
C CYS A 64 0.60 -5.56 6.59
N ALA A 65 0.08 -5.32 5.40
CA ALA A 65 -0.21 -6.37 4.42
C ALA A 65 1.03 -6.56 3.54
N THR A 66 1.63 -7.74 3.59
CA THR A 66 2.84 -8.09 2.85
C THR A 66 2.52 -8.99 1.67
N ASP A 67 3.49 -9.18 0.78
CA ASP A 67 3.42 -10.15 -0.30
C ASP A 67 2.96 -11.55 0.14
N LEU A 68 3.42 -12.02 1.30
CA LEU A 68 3.10 -13.35 1.85
C LEU A 68 1.72 -13.43 2.52
N THR A 69 1.24 -12.31 3.08
CA THR A 69 0.01 -12.29 3.89
C THR A 69 -1.21 -11.79 3.12
N THR A 70 -0.98 -11.13 1.98
CA THR A 70 -2.03 -10.47 1.20
C THR A 70 -2.74 -11.46 0.29
N ARG A 71 -4.06 -11.54 0.41
CA ARG A 71 -4.91 -12.29 -0.52
C ARG A 71 -5.09 -11.51 -1.79
N LEU A 72 -4.90 -12.19 -2.92
CA LEU A 72 -5.05 -11.62 -4.26
C LEU A 72 -6.25 -12.22 -4.98
N GLU A 73 -6.95 -11.39 -5.74
CA GLU A 73 -7.99 -11.79 -6.67
C GLU A 73 -7.59 -11.34 -8.08
N CYS A 74 -7.36 -12.28 -8.98
CA CYS A 74 -6.85 -12.00 -10.34
C CYS A 74 -5.59 -11.12 -10.37
N GLY A 75 -4.71 -11.25 -9.36
CA GLY A 75 -3.47 -10.47 -9.25
C GLY A 75 -3.63 -9.09 -8.60
N TYR A 76 -4.84 -8.75 -8.15
CA TYR A 76 -5.12 -7.50 -7.45
C TYR A 76 -5.37 -7.75 -5.97
N TYR A 77 -5.01 -6.78 -5.14
CA TYR A 77 -5.38 -6.76 -3.73
C TYR A 77 -6.39 -5.65 -3.45
N THR A 78 -7.26 -5.92 -2.50
CA THR A 78 -8.09 -4.92 -1.83
C THR A 78 -7.80 -4.99 -0.34
N ILE A 79 -7.46 -3.86 0.25
CA ILE A 79 -7.14 -3.73 1.69
C ILE A 79 -8.07 -2.69 2.28
N ILE A 80 -8.70 -3.02 3.41
CA ILE A 80 -9.54 -2.10 4.17
C ILE A 80 -8.81 -1.72 5.44
N ILE A 81 -8.76 -0.42 5.73
CA ILE A 81 -8.35 0.08 7.05
C ILE A 81 -9.60 0.55 7.76
N SER A 82 -9.87 -0.01 8.93
CA SER A 82 -11.05 0.34 9.75
C SER A 82 -10.74 0.39 11.25
N ASP A 83 -11.65 0.97 12.01
CA ASP A 83 -11.57 1.13 13.45
C ASP A 83 -11.94 -0.11 14.27
N ASP A 84 -12.24 -1.21 13.59
CA ASP A 84 -12.52 -2.48 14.26
C ASP A 84 -11.23 -2.98 14.96
N ARG A 85 -11.36 -3.56 16.16
CA ARG A 85 -10.22 -4.06 16.95
C ARG A 85 -9.63 -5.38 16.42
N GLN A 86 -10.38 -6.09 15.63
CA GLN A 86 -10.00 -7.32 14.94
C GLN A 86 -10.69 -7.35 13.59
N ARG A 87 -10.21 -8.23 12.69
CA ARG A 87 -10.81 -8.37 11.38
C ARG A 87 -12.34 -8.55 11.52
N PRO A 88 -13.15 -7.63 10.98
CA PRO A 88 -14.59 -7.67 11.17
C PRO A 88 -15.28 -8.72 10.29
N ASP A 89 -16.36 -9.33 10.80
CA ASP A 89 -17.14 -10.35 10.10
C ASP A 89 -17.87 -9.83 8.86
N TRP A 90 -18.08 -8.51 8.76
CA TRP A 90 -18.69 -7.90 7.58
C TRP A 90 -17.76 -7.87 6.34
N LEU A 91 -16.47 -8.14 6.51
CA LEU A 91 -15.53 -8.22 5.40
C LEU A 91 -15.57 -9.58 4.72
N LYS A 92 -15.71 -9.58 3.39
CA LYS A 92 -15.59 -10.80 2.58
C LYS A 92 -14.21 -11.45 2.77
N PRO A 93 -14.11 -12.80 2.68
CA PRO A 93 -12.86 -13.53 2.92
C PRO A 93 -11.68 -13.11 2.03
N ASN A 94 -11.93 -12.66 0.81
CA ASN A 94 -10.92 -12.23 -0.18
C ASN A 94 -10.39 -10.80 0.03
N ILE A 95 -11.00 -10.01 0.92
CA ILE A 95 -10.56 -8.66 1.24
C ILE A 95 -9.56 -8.70 2.40
N ASN A 96 -8.46 -7.99 2.26
CA ASN A 96 -7.47 -7.84 3.32
C ASN A 96 -7.87 -6.73 4.28
N TRP A 97 -7.39 -6.79 5.51
CA TRP A 97 -7.74 -5.84 6.54
C TRP A 97 -6.53 -5.43 7.37
N LEU A 98 -6.46 -4.16 7.68
CA LEU A 98 -5.52 -3.58 8.64
C LEU A 98 -6.29 -2.75 9.67
N PRO A 99 -5.90 -2.80 10.96
CA PRO A 99 -6.51 -1.97 11.99
C PRO A 99 -6.20 -0.50 11.74
N TRP A 100 -7.08 0.39 12.23
CA TRP A 100 -6.83 1.84 12.19
C TRP A 100 -5.59 2.22 13.01
N GLY A 101 -5.42 1.65 14.20
CA GLY A 101 -4.42 2.06 15.17
C GLY A 101 -4.96 3.12 16.13
N ASP A 102 -4.12 4.05 16.56
CA ASP A 102 -4.53 5.11 17.49
C ASP A 102 -5.31 6.21 16.75
N GLU A 103 -6.53 6.49 17.20
CA GLU A 103 -7.44 7.49 16.61
C GLU A 103 -6.94 8.93 16.78
N GLN A 104 -6.01 9.17 17.71
CA GLN A 104 -5.47 10.51 17.97
C GLN A 104 -4.49 10.95 16.88
N TYR A 105 -3.87 9.98 16.16
CA TYR A 105 -2.88 10.28 15.15
C TYR A 105 -3.45 10.21 13.73
N PRO A 106 -3.05 11.15 12.84
CA PRO A 106 -3.27 10.99 11.42
C PRO A 106 -2.60 9.71 10.91
N LYS A 107 -3.12 9.13 9.84
CA LYS A 107 -2.56 7.91 9.25
C LYS A 107 -1.69 8.19 8.05
N VAL A 108 -0.67 7.39 7.91
CA VAL A 108 0.16 7.33 6.73
C VAL A 108 0.17 5.91 6.21
N VAL A 109 -0.37 5.71 5.02
CA VAL A 109 -0.26 4.43 4.33
C VAL A 109 1.00 4.45 3.49
N ALA A 110 1.94 3.57 3.80
CA ALA A 110 3.19 3.44 3.09
C ALA A 110 3.17 2.22 2.18
N PHE A 111 3.32 2.42 0.88
CA PHE A 111 3.57 1.34 -0.07
C PHE A 111 5.07 1.19 -0.32
N ARG A 112 5.55 -0.03 -0.32
CA ARG A 112 6.98 -0.35 -0.47
C ARG A 112 7.17 -1.40 -1.56
N ASN A 113 8.07 -1.11 -2.50
CA ASN A 113 8.71 -2.11 -3.33
C ASN A 113 10.18 -2.19 -2.93
N MET A 114 10.70 -3.39 -2.72
CA MET A 114 12.11 -3.59 -2.40
C MET A 114 12.79 -4.35 -3.54
N LEU A 115 13.96 -3.86 -3.93
CA LEU A 115 14.80 -4.46 -4.96
C LEU A 115 14.00 -4.84 -6.20
N PRO A 116 13.43 -3.86 -6.93
CA PRO A 116 12.73 -4.12 -8.17
C PRO A 116 13.71 -4.62 -9.22
N ALA A 117 13.21 -5.47 -10.11
CA ALA A 117 13.95 -5.85 -11.30
C ALA A 117 14.23 -4.61 -12.18
N THR A 118 15.38 -4.59 -12.84
CA THR A 118 15.78 -3.45 -13.67
C THR A 118 14.84 -3.19 -14.85
N ASP A 119 14.15 -4.24 -15.29
CA ASP A 119 13.17 -4.24 -16.38
C ASP A 119 11.71 -4.12 -15.90
N PHE A 120 11.49 -3.94 -14.59
CA PHE A 120 10.15 -3.67 -14.06
C PHE A 120 9.86 -2.16 -14.05
N PRO A 121 9.09 -1.63 -15.03
CA PRO A 121 8.94 -0.20 -15.22
C PRO A 121 7.96 0.47 -14.24
N TYR A 122 7.20 -0.33 -13.47
CA TYR A 122 6.14 0.16 -12.57
C TYR A 122 6.55 0.23 -11.10
N ALA A 123 7.85 0.18 -10.84
CA ALA A 123 8.38 0.27 -9.48
C ALA A 123 8.25 1.69 -8.89
N VAL A 124 8.13 1.78 -7.56
CA VAL A 124 8.18 3.06 -6.82
C VAL A 124 9.46 3.84 -7.16
N GLN A 125 10.58 3.12 -7.36
CA GLN A 125 11.87 3.73 -7.72
C GLN A 125 11.81 4.41 -9.09
N LYS A 126 11.06 3.87 -10.05
CA LYS A 126 10.85 4.50 -11.37
C LYS A 126 10.04 5.78 -11.26
N ALA A 127 8.98 5.78 -10.44
CA ALA A 127 8.25 7.02 -10.15
C ALA A 127 9.16 8.06 -9.52
N TRP A 128 10.08 7.66 -8.64
CA TRP A 128 11.08 8.57 -8.08
C TRP A 128 12.05 9.10 -9.14
N GLU A 129 12.58 8.25 -10.00
CA GLU A 129 13.49 8.63 -11.11
C GLU A 129 12.83 9.64 -12.08
N GLU A 130 11.52 9.53 -12.29
CA GLU A 130 10.71 10.45 -13.10
C GLU A 130 10.32 11.74 -12.37
N GLY A 131 10.80 11.94 -11.15
CA GLY A 131 10.56 13.15 -10.36
C GLY A 131 9.22 13.19 -9.62
N CYS A 132 8.52 12.06 -9.50
CA CYS A 132 7.28 11.94 -8.72
C CYS A 132 7.55 11.81 -7.20
N ALA A 133 8.64 12.38 -6.72
CA ALA A 133 9.00 12.36 -5.31
C ALA A 133 8.68 13.70 -4.68
N PHE A 134 8.13 13.68 -3.47
CA PHE A 134 8.08 14.89 -2.67
C PHE A 134 9.24 14.92 -1.68
N ASP A 135 9.81 16.09 -1.51
CA ASP A 135 10.82 16.32 -0.50
C ASP A 135 10.12 16.43 0.87
N PHE A 136 10.16 15.32 1.60
CA PHE A 136 9.57 15.24 2.93
C PHE A 136 10.62 15.58 3.96
N THR A 137 10.67 16.83 4.36
CA THR A 137 11.45 17.30 5.52
C THR A 137 10.54 17.44 6.73
N PHE A 138 10.65 16.46 7.64
CA PHE A 138 9.92 16.54 8.91
C PHE A 138 10.35 17.81 9.69
N PRO A 139 9.43 18.60 10.31
CA PRO A 139 8.01 18.34 10.53
C PRO A 139 7.06 18.87 9.43
N ASN A 140 7.59 19.37 8.33
CA ASN A 140 6.80 20.01 7.29
C ASN A 140 6.12 18.96 6.41
N ILE A 141 4.84 18.69 6.66
CA ILE A 141 4.00 17.89 5.76
C ILE A 141 3.64 18.79 4.58
N PRO A 142 3.91 18.37 3.33
CA PRO A 142 3.47 19.13 2.17
C PRO A 142 1.95 19.34 2.16
N ASP A 143 1.52 20.46 1.58
CA ASP A 143 0.10 20.71 1.37
C ASP A 143 -0.57 19.59 0.57
N ARG A 144 -1.85 19.35 0.82
CA ARG A 144 -2.64 18.34 0.13
C ARG A 144 -2.52 18.42 -1.40
N SER A 145 -2.49 19.64 -1.94
CA SER A 145 -2.34 19.86 -3.39
C SER A 145 -1.02 19.36 -3.95
N VAL A 146 0.05 19.39 -3.16
CA VAL A 146 1.36 18.85 -3.54
C VAL A 146 1.31 17.33 -3.52
N LEU A 147 0.77 16.75 -2.44
CA LEU A 147 0.62 15.29 -2.29
C LEU A 147 -0.26 14.69 -3.39
N ASP A 148 -1.34 15.39 -3.78
CA ASP A 148 -2.23 14.94 -4.86
C ASP A 148 -1.52 14.97 -6.23
N LYS A 149 -0.70 15.98 -6.51
CA LYS A 149 0.10 16.05 -7.75
C LYS A 149 1.14 14.93 -7.81
N GLU A 150 1.85 14.71 -6.74
CA GLU A 150 2.86 13.64 -6.65
C GLU A 150 2.20 12.27 -6.77
N GLY A 151 1.02 12.08 -6.16
CA GLY A 151 0.22 10.88 -6.29
C GLY A 151 -0.22 10.64 -7.73
N GLN A 152 -0.70 11.66 -8.45
CA GLN A 152 -1.07 11.56 -9.86
C GLN A 152 0.14 11.23 -10.75
N CYS A 153 1.29 11.87 -10.51
CA CYS A 153 2.53 11.57 -11.19
C CYS A 153 2.93 10.09 -10.99
N ALA A 154 2.98 9.64 -9.74
CA ALA A 154 3.31 8.26 -9.42
C ALA A 154 2.31 7.26 -10.03
N GLN A 155 1.03 7.58 -10.06
CA GLN A 155 0.00 6.76 -10.70
C GLN A 155 0.21 6.65 -12.22
N GLN A 156 0.63 7.72 -12.89
CA GLN A 156 0.95 7.68 -14.33
C GLN A 156 2.12 6.74 -14.63
N VAL A 157 3.16 6.73 -13.78
CA VAL A 157 4.32 5.87 -13.95
C VAL A 157 4.00 4.42 -13.57
N MET A 158 3.36 4.21 -12.42
CA MET A 158 3.15 2.88 -11.86
C MET A 158 1.91 2.17 -12.43
N GLY A 159 1.00 2.89 -13.09
CA GLY A 159 -0.24 2.33 -13.64
C GLY A 159 -1.06 1.59 -12.58
N ASP A 160 -1.52 0.38 -12.90
CA ASP A 160 -2.32 -0.48 -12.01
C ASP A 160 -1.59 -0.89 -10.72
N TYR A 161 -0.25 -0.80 -10.69
CA TYR A 161 0.55 -1.11 -9.49
C TYR A 161 0.56 0.01 -8.46
N TYR A 162 0.04 1.19 -8.83
CA TYR A 162 -0.17 2.28 -7.89
C TYR A 162 -1.34 1.97 -6.95
N PRO A 163 -1.14 1.92 -5.62
CA PRO A 163 -2.22 1.65 -4.68
C PRO A 163 -3.14 2.86 -4.57
N VAL A 164 -4.24 2.82 -5.29
CA VAL A 164 -5.30 3.83 -5.15
C VAL A 164 -5.98 3.66 -3.81
N ALA A 165 -6.04 4.72 -3.03
CA ALA A 165 -6.74 4.73 -1.75
C ALA A 165 -7.83 5.78 -1.73
N VAL A 166 -9.00 5.39 -1.25
CA VAL A 166 -10.17 6.25 -1.16
C VAL A 166 -10.85 6.11 0.18
N TRP A 167 -11.44 7.20 0.65
CA TRP A 167 -12.34 7.19 1.78
C TRP A 167 -13.73 6.73 1.36
N CYS A 168 -14.31 5.81 2.13
CA CYS A 168 -15.65 5.29 1.89
C CYS A 168 -16.45 5.28 3.20
N ASP A 169 -17.76 5.49 3.11
CA ASP A 169 -18.64 5.23 4.24
C ASP A 169 -18.75 3.73 4.47
N LYS A 170 -18.48 3.27 5.70
CA LYS A 170 -18.52 1.84 6.08
C LYS A 170 -19.86 1.20 5.70
N SER A 171 -20.98 1.90 5.97
CA SER A 171 -22.32 1.40 5.65
C SER A 171 -22.55 1.21 4.15
N LYS A 172 -22.06 2.12 3.32
CA LYS A 172 -22.16 2.00 1.85
C LYS A 172 -21.31 0.85 1.33
N PHE A 173 -20.09 0.71 1.84
CA PHE A 173 -19.20 -0.38 1.48
C PHE A 173 -19.82 -1.75 1.80
N VAL A 174 -20.36 -1.92 3.01
CA VAL A 174 -21.04 -3.16 3.44
C VAL A 174 -22.26 -3.46 2.58
N ALA A 175 -23.01 -2.46 2.13
CA ALA A 175 -24.13 -2.61 1.22
C ALA A 175 -23.73 -2.93 -0.24
N GLY A 176 -22.42 -3.02 -0.54
CA GLY A 176 -21.91 -3.31 -1.89
C GLY A 176 -21.81 -2.10 -2.83
N GLY A 177 -21.85 -0.88 -2.27
CA GLY A 177 -21.72 0.37 -3.02
C GLY A 177 -20.36 1.04 -2.84
N TRP A 178 -19.38 0.67 -3.65
CA TRP A 178 -18.10 1.41 -3.74
C TRP A 178 -17.58 1.38 -5.17
#